data_c3de3d0dcd87a6d6cfb76ddadbc09ee7
#
_entry.id   c3de3d0dcd87a6d6cfb76ddadbc09ee7
#
_cell.length_a   1.000
_cell.length_b   1.000
_cell.length_c   1.000
_cell.angle_alpha   90.00
_cell.angle_beta   90.00
_cell.angle_gamma   90.00
#
_symmetry.space_group_name_H-M   'P 1'
#
loop_
_entity.id
_entity.type
_entity.pdbx_description
1 polymer ?
#
loop_
_entity_poly.entity_id
_entity_poly.type
_entity_poly.pdbx_seq_one_letter_code
_entity_poly.pdbx_strand_id
1 'polypeptide(L)'
;MSLMKVLAIDLGASSGRVMQAVYNGSSLQLSEVHRFKNEPVNLNDGLYWNLLHLFGEIKQGIKKASNDSIPIRSISVDTWGVDYAYLDHNGDLLYQPHCYRDNRMGRYEESFYQLISKNELFKKTGVQPATYNTILQIYSDLQEKPQLKEVVQRVLFIPDLINYLLAGVLANEYTIASTSGLLDVFTQDFSEEIFEKLGIPTKWFSSPVKNGSVLRDLSPRIVQELKVEPFKVIAGAGHDTAAAVLAIPYENEKGTVFISCGTWSLVGIESDKPIITDEAFESGLTNEGCFDGKYRLLQNTTGMWIIQELQRDWRSQGEEVSFAEMVQLAEKVTDNQTWIYPNDPVFASPGDMESKIKEFCKVTGQAVPQTKGHIVRIVIESLALTYLETIEQLEDLTKQEMTTVQMVGGGIQNKLLCQITANFTNRLVITGPVEASALGNILSQLFTLEVIHSRQEAQNLIKASEVVTRYEPQAVEEFSNIQQKFKQIKKGISSC
;
A
#
# COMPACT_ATOMS: atom_id res chain seq x y z
N MET A 1 -19.31 14.54 -26.26
CA MET A 1 -17.84 14.28 -26.13
C MET A 1 -17.55 12.88 -26.63
N SER A 2 -16.41 12.67 -27.32
CA SER A 2 -15.99 11.33 -27.74
C SER A 2 -15.59 10.53 -26.49
N LEU A 3 -15.89 9.23 -26.46
CA LEU A 3 -15.44 8.33 -25.41
C LEU A 3 -13.89 8.35 -25.34
N MET A 4 -13.36 8.32 -24.14
CA MET A 4 -11.91 8.29 -23.88
C MET A 4 -11.58 7.13 -22.96
N LYS A 5 -10.57 6.34 -23.33
CA LYS A 5 -10.10 5.21 -22.53
C LYS A 5 -8.70 5.49 -21.96
N VAL A 6 -8.52 5.18 -20.69
CA VAL A 6 -7.21 5.17 -20.00
C VAL A 6 -6.99 3.81 -19.35
N LEU A 7 -5.73 3.41 -19.23
CA LEU A 7 -5.34 2.16 -18.61
C LEU A 7 -4.60 2.43 -17.29
N ALA A 8 -4.96 1.68 -16.25
CA ALA A 8 -4.22 1.64 -15.00
C ALA A 8 -3.60 0.25 -14.82
N ILE A 9 -2.29 0.21 -14.56
CA ILE A 9 -1.59 -0.99 -14.11
C ILE A 9 -1.48 -0.88 -12.61
N ASP A 10 -2.21 -1.74 -11.89
CA ASP A 10 -2.26 -1.80 -10.45
C ASP A 10 -1.57 -3.11 -10.00
N LEU A 11 -0.37 -2.98 -9.44
CA LEU A 11 0.45 -4.09 -8.98
C LEU A 11 0.47 -4.14 -7.45
N GLY A 12 -0.33 -5.00 -6.87
CA GLY A 12 -0.22 -5.32 -5.43
C GLY A 12 0.83 -6.40 -5.17
N ALA A 13 1.18 -6.59 -3.90
CA ALA A 13 2.18 -7.57 -3.46
C ALA A 13 1.79 -9.06 -3.67
N SER A 14 0.55 -9.34 -4.08
CA SER A 14 0.06 -10.72 -4.31
C SER A 14 -0.63 -10.93 -5.66
N SER A 15 -1.02 -9.85 -6.33
CA SER A 15 -1.67 -9.90 -7.64
C SER A 15 -1.44 -8.62 -8.40
N GLY A 16 -1.43 -8.69 -9.73
CA GLY A 16 -1.42 -7.54 -10.62
C GLY A 16 -2.67 -7.50 -11.48
N ARG A 17 -3.06 -6.30 -11.89
CA ARG A 17 -4.21 -6.06 -12.75
C ARG A 17 -3.92 -5.01 -13.80
N VAL A 18 -4.48 -5.19 -14.97
CA VAL A 18 -4.64 -4.12 -15.94
C VAL A 18 -6.11 -3.75 -15.96
N MET A 19 -6.39 -2.56 -15.47
CA MET A 19 -7.72 -1.98 -15.43
C MET A 19 -7.88 -0.98 -16.55
N GLN A 20 -9.08 -0.83 -17.09
CA GLN A 20 -9.42 0.26 -18.00
C GLN A 20 -10.56 1.07 -17.47
N ALA A 21 -10.52 2.36 -17.71
CA ALA A 21 -11.67 3.24 -17.52
C ALA A 21 -12.06 3.90 -18.81
N VAL A 22 -13.37 3.88 -19.11
CA VAL A 22 -13.95 4.63 -20.20
C VAL A 22 -14.69 5.83 -19.62
N TYR A 23 -14.21 7.02 -19.97
CA TYR A 23 -14.82 8.28 -19.59
C TYR A 23 -15.77 8.78 -20.69
N ASN A 24 -16.99 9.14 -20.33
CA ASN A 24 -18.04 9.60 -21.26
C ASN A 24 -18.36 11.10 -21.14
N GLY A 25 -17.62 11.83 -20.30
CA GLY A 25 -17.85 13.26 -20.01
C GLY A 25 -18.54 13.53 -18.67
N SER A 26 -19.09 12.52 -18.00
CA SER A 26 -19.80 12.66 -16.71
C SER A 26 -19.56 11.52 -15.72
N SER A 27 -19.18 10.35 -16.21
CA SER A 27 -18.94 9.17 -15.36
C SER A 27 -17.79 8.33 -15.90
N LEU A 28 -17.24 7.45 -15.04
CA LEU A 28 -16.25 6.46 -15.39
C LEU A 28 -16.90 5.08 -15.39
N GLN A 29 -16.66 4.32 -16.44
CA GLN A 29 -16.93 2.89 -16.45
C GLN A 29 -15.62 2.15 -16.28
N LEU A 30 -15.38 1.65 -15.05
CA LEU A 30 -14.20 0.87 -14.70
C LEU A 30 -14.43 -0.60 -15.03
N SER A 31 -13.42 -1.26 -15.59
CA SER A 31 -13.46 -2.70 -15.81
C SER A 31 -12.06 -3.32 -15.77
N GLU A 32 -11.98 -4.54 -15.27
CA GLU A 32 -10.76 -5.33 -15.28
C GLU A 32 -10.56 -5.99 -16.64
N VAL A 33 -9.42 -5.73 -17.26
CA VAL A 33 -9.06 -6.30 -18.56
C VAL A 33 -8.24 -7.57 -18.40
N HIS A 34 -7.37 -7.58 -17.40
CA HIS A 34 -6.47 -8.69 -17.16
C HIS A 34 -6.03 -8.74 -15.69
N ARG A 35 -6.08 -9.93 -15.12
CA ARG A 35 -5.60 -10.23 -13.75
C ARG A 35 -4.57 -11.33 -13.81
N PHE A 36 -3.54 -11.22 -12.99
CA PHE A 36 -2.47 -12.19 -12.88
C PHE A 36 -1.93 -12.25 -11.46
N LYS A 37 -1.24 -13.34 -11.13
CA LYS A 37 -0.58 -13.50 -9.84
C LYS A 37 0.73 -12.72 -9.80
N ASN A 38 1.04 -12.20 -8.63
CA ASN A 38 2.33 -11.64 -8.30
C ASN A 38 2.89 -12.41 -7.10
N GLU A 39 3.76 -13.36 -7.38
CA GLU A 39 4.37 -14.22 -6.37
C GLU A 39 5.89 -14.06 -6.46
N PRO A 40 6.56 -13.71 -5.36
CA PRO A 40 8.02 -13.67 -5.36
C PRO A 40 8.60 -15.09 -5.46
N VAL A 41 9.79 -15.19 -6.03
CA VAL A 41 10.47 -16.45 -6.31
C VAL A 41 11.74 -16.54 -5.50
N ASN A 42 11.95 -17.67 -4.81
CA ASN A 42 13.22 -17.98 -4.20
C ASN A 42 14.24 -18.37 -5.28
N LEU A 43 15.38 -17.70 -5.27
CA LEU A 43 16.50 -18.02 -6.13
C LEU A 43 17.79 -17.96 -5.29
N ASN A 44 18.46 -19.09 -5.11
CA ASN A 44 19.54 -19.25 -4.14
C ASN A 44 19.07 -18.81 -2.73
N ASP A 45 19.79 -17.86 -2.12
CA ASP A 45 19.50 -17.37 -0.77
C ASP A 45 18.64 -16.08 -0.77
N GLY A 46 18.12 -15.67 -1.93
CA GLY A 46 17.35 -14.43 -2.09
C GLY A 46 15.91 -14.65 -2.51
N LEU A 47 15.07 -13.71 -2.15
CA LEU A 47 13.67 -13.64 -2.57
C LEU A 47 13.48 -12.49 -3.58
N TYR A 48 13.00 -12.80 -4.79
CA TYR A 48 12.96 -11.87 -5.91
C TYR A 48 11.56 -11.76 -6.50
N TRP A 49 11.22 -10.57 -7.01
CA TRP A 49 10.07 -10.40 -7.88
C TRP A 49 10.36 -10.95 -9.29
N ASN A 50 9.40 -11.64 -9.87
CA ASN A 50 9.51 -12.13 -11.25
C ASN A 50 9.12 -11.03 -12.25
N LEU A 51 9.99 -10.04 -12.42
CA LEU A 51 9.73 -8.87 -13.29
C LEU A 51 9.39 -9.28 -14.72
N LEU A 52 10.06 -10.30 -15.26
CA LEU A 52 9.83 -10.76 -16.64
C LEU A 52 8.39 -11.28 -16.81
N HIS A 53 7.88 -12.04 -15.84
CA HIS A 53 6.50 -12.46 -15.83
C HIS A 53 5.56 -11.26 -15.73
N LEU A 54 5.75 -10.38 -14.74
CA LEU A 54 4.92 -9.19 -14.55
C LEU A 54 4.82 -8.34 -15.80
N PHE A 55 5.96 -8.04 -16.45
CA PHE A 55 5.98 -7.24 -17.67
C PHE A 55 5.33 -7.97 -18.85
N GLY A 56 5.47 -9.29 -18.95
CA GLY A 56 4.75 -10.12 -19.90
C GLY A 56 3.23 -10.02 -19.75
N GLU A 57 2.74 -10.14 -18.53
CA GLU A 57 1.30 -10.03 -18.20
C GLU A 57 0.75 -8.61 -18.46
N ILE A 58 1.51 -7.57 -18.13
CA ILE A 58 1.18 -6.17 -18.47
C ILE A 58 0.98 -6.00 -19.97
N LYS A 59 1.92 -6.50 -20.79
CA LYS A 59 1.82 -6.45 -22.25
C LYS A 59 0.57 -7.17 -22.77
N GLN A 60 0.24 -8.33 -22.19
CA GLN A 60 -1.00 -9.06 -22.54
C GLN A 60 -2.24 -8.21 -22.21
N GLY A 61 -2.26 -7.56 -21.04
CA GLY A 61 -3.35 -6.68 -20.63
C GLY A 61 -3.52 -5.47 -21.57
N ILE A 62 -2.42 -4.81 -21.96
CA ILE A 62 -2.43 -3.71 -22.93
C ILE A 62 -3.00 -4.21 -24.28
N LYS A 63 -2.55 -5.37 -24.74
CA LYS A 63 -3.05 -5.97 -25.99
C LYS A 63 -4.55 -6.25 -25.93
N LYS A 64 -5.05 -6.83 -24.83
CA LYS A 64 -6.48 -7.08 -24.63
C LYS A 64 -7.30 -5.79 -24.65
N ALA A 65 -6.83 -4.74 -23.96
CA ALA A 65 -7.49 -3.43 -23.90
C ALA A 65 -7.55 -2.73 -25.26
N SER A 66 -6.67 -3.08 -26.19
CA SER A 66 -6.58 -2.48 -27.53
C SER A 66 -7.49 -3.14 -28.57
N ASN A 67 -8.28 -4.15 -28.20
CA ASN A 67 -9.09 -4.93 -29.14
C ASN A 67 -10.43 -4.28 -29.52
N ASP A 68 -10.82 -3.19 -28.89
CA ASP A 68 -12.02 -2.43 -29.25
C ASP A 68 -11.71 -1.14 -30.03
N SER A 69 -12.74 -0.41 -30.45
CA SER A 69 -12.61 0.81 -31.24
C SER A 69 -12.38 2.09 -30.43
N ILE A 70 -12.37 2.01 -29.09
CA ILE A 70 -12.17 3.20 -28.25
C ILE A 70 -10.66 3.42 -28.07
N PRO A 71 -10.11 4.57 -28.53
CA PRO A 71 -8.68 4.80 -28.48
C PRO A 71 -8.20 4.94 -27.04
N ILE A 72 -7.10 4.27 -26.72
CA ILE A 72 -6.40 4.45 -25.45
C ILE A 72 -5.66 5.79 -25.52
N ARG A 73 -5.81 6.63 -24.49
CA ARG A 73 -5.16 7.95 -24.41
C ARG A 73 -3.89 7.92 -23.58
N SER A 74 -3.91 7.14 -22.51
CA SER A 74 -2.76 7.03 -21.61
C SER A 74 -2.79 5.74 -20.79
N ILE A 75 -1.62 5.47 -20.18
CA ILE A 75 -1.39 4.42 -19.19
C ILE A 75 -0.56 4.98 -18.06
N SER A 76 -0.83 4.52 -16.86
CA SER A 76 -0.02 4.79 -15.66
C SER A 76 0.11 3.53 -14.82
N VAL A 77 1.14 3.51 -13.97
CA VAL A 77 1.48 2.35 -13.13
C VAL A 77 1.51 2.77 -11.67
N ASP A 78 0.84 2.03 -10.83
CA ASP A 78 1.02 2.07 -9.38
C ASP A 78 1.40 0.68 -8.85
N THR A 79 2.18 0.67 -7.78
CA THR A 79 2.68 -0.57 -7.18
C THR A 79 2.77 -0.45 -5.66
N TRP A 80 3.07 -1.57 -5.01
CA TRP A 80 3.55 -1.58 -3.62
C TRP A 80 4.83 -0.73 -3.48
N GLY A 81 5.09 -0.24 -2.26
CA GLY A 81 6.24 0.63 -1.95
C GLY A 81 7.58 -0.10 -1.83
N VAL A 82 8.61 0.66 -1.59
CA VAL A 82 9.96 0.34 -1.11
C VAL A 82 10.88 -0.46 -2.03
N ASP A 83 10.37 -1.23 -3.00
CA ASP A 83 11.21 -2.06 -3.87
C ASP A 83 11.69 -1.34 -5.13
N TYR A 84 12.83 -1.76 -5.64
CA TYR A 84 13.55 -1.08 -6.71
C TYR A 84 14.38 -2.05 -7.54
N ALA A 85 14.91 -1.55 -8.64
CA ALA A 85 15.83 -2.24 -9.52
C ALA A 85 17.08 -1.40 -9.85
N TYR A 86 18.17 -2.09 -10.15
CA TYR A 86 19.40 -1.51 -10.61
C TYR A 86 19.54 -1.63 -12.13
N LEU A 87 19.87 -0.53 -12.80
CA LEU A 87 20.19 -0.49 -14.21
C LEU A 87 21.66 -0.13 -14.44
N ASP A 88 22.27 -0.74 -15.47
CA ASP A 88 23.61 -0.44 -15.89
C ASP A 88 23.68 0.80 -16.82
N HIS A 89 24.86 1.08 -17.38
CA HIS A 89 25.09 2.21 -18.30
C HIS A 89 24.35 2.10 -19.64
N ASN A 90 23.90 0.90 -20.03
CA ASN A 90 23.08 0.69 -21.24
C ASN A 90 21.59 0.84 -20.95
N GLY A 91 21.20 0.92 -19.66
CA GLY A 91 19.82 0.86 -19.21
C GLY A 91 19.29 -0.57 -19.08
N ASP A 92 20.19 -1.55 -19.08
CA ASP A 92 19.83 -2.95 -18.89
C ASP A 92 19.70 -3.29 -17.41
N LEU A 93 18.75 -4.16 -17.08
CA LEU A 93 18.54 -4.66 -15.73
C LEU A 93 19.70 -5.54 -15.28
N LEU A 94 20.35 -5.20 -14.16
CA LEU A 94 21.48 -5.98 -13.65
C LEU A 94 21.06 -7.34 -13.11
N TYR A 95 19.94 -7.37 -12.36
CA TYR A 95 19.32 -8.60 -11.85
C TYR A 95 17.85 -8.34 -11.47
N GLN A 96 17.09 -9.40 -11.17
CA GLN A 96 15.69 -9.27 -10.75
C GLN A 96 15.59 -8.46 -9.46
N PRO A 97 14.59 -7.57 -9.32
CA PRO A 97 14.37 -6.83 -8.07
C PRO A 97 14.17 -7.77 -6.89
N HIS A 98 14.83 -7.48 -5.77
CA HIS A 98 14.54 -8.17 -4.52
C HIS A 98 13.13 -7.84 -4.01
N CYS A 99 12.51 -8.81 -3.36
CA CYS A 99 11.27 -8.58 -2.63
C CYS A 99 11.59 -8.00 -1.23
N TYR A 100 10.83 -7.03 -0.78
CA TYR A 100 11.00 -6.41 0.54
C TYR A 100 10.88 -7.40 1.72
N ARG A 101 10.36 -8.60 1.48
CA ARG A 101 10.29 -9.70 2.47
C ARG A 101 11.54 -10.56 2.52
N ASP A 102 12.56 -10.22 1.73
CA ASP A 102 13.86 -10.87 1.78
C ASP A 102 14.54 -10.63 3.14
N ASN A 103 15.24 -11.62 3.66
CA ASN A 103 15.84 -11.55 4.99
C ASN A 103 17.24 -10.89 5.02
N ARG A 104 17.79 -10.45 3.87
CA ARG A 104 19.17 -9.92 3.80
C ARG A 104 19.37 -8.68 4.67
N MET A 105 18.38 -7.83 4.84
CA MET A 105 18.47 -6.59 5.61
C MET A 105 18.74 -6.83 7.09
N GLY A 106 18.19 -7.89 7.66
CA GLY A 106 18.38 -8.23 9.09
C GLY A 106 19.84 -8.40 9.50
N ARG A 107 20.71 -8.81 8.57
CA ARG A 107 22.17 -8.97 8.81
C ARG A 107 22.89 -7.65 9.02
N TYR A 108 22.35 -6.56 8.51
CA TYR A 108 23.00 -5.25 8.46
C TYR A 108 22.24 -4.17 9.25
N GLU A 109 21.12 -4.50 9.87
CA GLU A 109 20.29 -3.54 10.59
C GLU A 109 21.07 -2.84 11.72
N GLU A 110 21.80 -3.58 12.52
CA GLU A 110 22.58 -3.02 13.62
C GLU A 110 23.66 -2.05 13.12
N SER A 111 24.47 -2.46 12.15
CA SER A 111 25.53 -1.62 11.57
C SER A 111 24.97 -0.38 10.86
N PHE A 112 23.79 -0.49 10.25
CA PHE A 112 23.10 0.63 9.62
C PHE A 112 22.72 1.68 10.67
N TYR A 113 22.07 1.27 11.78
CA TYR A 113 21.63 2.21 12.82
C TYR A 113 22.76 2.75 13.70
N GLN A 114 23.99 2.21 13.59
CA GLN A 114 25.20 2.84 14.13
C GLN A 114 25.63 4.06 13.30
N LEU A 115 25.33 4.11 12.00
CA LEU A 115 25.64 5.24 11.14
C LEU A 115 24.59 6.37 11.23
N ILE A 116 23.32 6.01 11.35
CA ILE A 116 22.20 6.95 11.47
C ILE A 116 21.15 6.36 12.42
N SER A 117 20.84 7.04 13.51
CA SER A 117 19.83 6.55 14.46
C SER A 117 18.43 6.54 13.86
N LYS A 118 17.56 5.66 14.38
CA LYS A 118 16.15 5.58 13.94
C LYS A 118 15.43 6.94 14.04
N ASN A 119 15.63 7.66 15.13
CA ASN A 119 15.02 8.97 15.34
C ASN A 119 15.58 10.04 14.37
N GLU A 120 16.92 10.04 14.15
CA GLU A 120 17.54 10.95 13.18
C GLU A 120 17.02 10.71 11.76
N LEU A 121 16.91 9.44 11.34
CA LEU A 121 16.37 9.06 10.05
C LEU A 121 14.93 9.52 9.90
N PHE A 122 14.08 9.27 10.90
CA PHE A 122 12.70 9.74 10.91
C PHE A 122 12.60 11.27 10.80
N LYS A 123 13.39 12.00 11.59
CA LYS A 123 13.39 13.49 11.56
C LYS A 123 13.78 14.04 10.20
N LYS A 124 14.63 13.34 9.47
CA LYS A 124 15.09 13.75 8.15
C LYS A 124 14.11 13.37 7.04
N THR A 125 13.61 12.15 7.07
CA THR A 125 12.85 11.58 5.95
C THR A 125 11.34 11.54 6.19
N GLY A 126 10.90 11.65 7.43
CA GLY A 126 9.49 11.45 7.82
C GLY A 126 9.05 9.98 7.79
N VAL A 127 9.87 9.09 7.26
CA VAL A 127 9.54 7.66 7.12
C VAL A 127 9.85 6.90 8.40
N GLN A 128 8.87 6.13 8.88
CA GLN A 128 9.09 5.25 10.03
C GLN A 128 10.15 4.19 9.71
N PRO A 129 11.24 4.09 10.47
CA PRO A 129 12.29 3.11 10.22
C PRO A 129 11.78 1.67 10.32
N ALA A 130 11.96 0.91 9.24
CA ALA A 130 11.63 -0.50 9.16
C ALA A 130 12.69 -1.24 8.33
N THR A 131 12.87 -2.53 8.59
CA THR A 131 13.88 -3.33 7.90
C THR A 131 13.69 -3.40 6.39
N TYR A 132 12.44 -3.32 5.94
CA TYR A 132 12.07 -3.38 4.52
C TYR A 132 12.23 -2.05 3.76
N ASN A 133 12.53 -0.91 4.42
CA ASN A 133 12.70 0.35 3.72
C ASN A 133 13.83 0.29 2.69
N THR A 134 13.65 0.95 1.55
CA THR A 134 14.62 0.99 0.45
C THR A 134 16.02 1.36 0.90
N ILE A 135 16.11 2.33 1.82
CA ILE A 135 17.39 2.81 2.34
C ILE A 135 18.22 1.69 2.99
N LEU A 136 17.59 0.83 3.80
CA LEU A 136 18.29 -0.30 4.43
C LEU A 136 18.53 -1.43 3.43
N GLN A 137 17.63 -1.63 2.46
CA GLN A 137 17.84 -2.57 1.37
C GLN A 137 19.09 -2.20 0.55
N ILE A 138 19.21 -0.94 0.11
CA ILE A 138 20.39 -0.46 -0.65
C ILE A 138 21.67 -0.55 0.18
N TYR A 139 21.61 -0.16 1.46
CA TYR A 139 22.75 -0.30 2.35
C TYR A 139 23.22 -1.77 2.43
N SER A 140 22.29 -2.70 2.60
CA SER A 140 22.59 -4.14 2.66
C SER A 140 23.20 -4.64 1.35
N ASP A 141 22.65 -4.22 0.21
CA ASP A 141 23.19 -4.58 -1.11
C ASP A 141 24.63 -4.06 -1.28
N LEU A 142 24.95 -2.86 -0.80
CA LEU A 142 26.28 -2.28 -0.88
C LEU A 142 27.29 -2.97 0.05
N GLN A 143 26.83 -3.53 1.19
CA GLN A 143 27.70 -4.35 2.04
C GLN A 143 28.02 -5.69 1.38
N GLU A 144 27.06 -6.32 0.74
CA GLU A 144 27.24 -7.62 0.08
C GLU A 144 27.95 -7.53 -1.27
N LYS A 145 27.67 -6.46 -2.02
CA LYS A 145 28.09 -6.28 -3.41
C LYS A 145 28.66 -4.86 -3.63
N PRO A 146 29.79 -4.49 -3.01
CA PRO A 146 30.35 -3.14 -3.10
C PRO A 146 30.65 -2.70 -4.55
N GLN A 147 30.87 -3.65 -5.47
CA GLN A 147 31.06 -3.39 -6.90
C GLN A 147 29.84 -2.75 -7.58
N LEU A 148 28.64 -2.76 -6.94
CA LEU A 148 27.48 -2.06 -7.46
C LEU A 148 27.75 -0.56 -7.66
N LYS A 149 28.62 0.05 -6.84
CA LYS A 149 29.01 1.47 -7.00
C LYS A 149 29.61 1.79 -8.37
N GLU A 150 30.25 0.80 -9.00
CA GLU A 150 30.90 0.95 -10.29
C GLU A 150 29.95 0.68 -11.46
N VAL A 151 29.11 -0.36 -11.35
CA VAL A 151 28.30 -0.85 -12.47
C VAL A 151 26.91 -0.22 -12.54
N VAL A 152 26.33 0.20 -11.42
CA VAL A 152 24.99 0.81 -11.38
C VAL A 152 25.05 2.26 -11.87
N GLN A 153 24.16 2.59 -12.81
CA GLN A 153 23.97 3.95 -13.30
C GLN A 153 22.68 4.57 -12.82
N ARG A 154 21.61 3.77 -12.62
CA ARG A 154 20.30 4.24 -12.16
C ARG A 154 19.66 3.24 -11.24
N VAL A 155 18.88 3.77 -10.29
CA VAL A 155 17.96 3.03 -9.45
C VAL A 155 16.55 3.52 -9.77
N LEU A 156 15.66 2.59 -10.11
CA LEU A 156 14.26 2.87 -10.38
C LEU A 156 13.38 2.07 -9.41
N PHE A 157 12.40 2.71 -8.81
CA PHE A 157 11.36 2.00 -8.07
C PHE A 157 10.50 1.17 -9.03
N ILE A 158 9.78 0.19 -8.53
CA ILE A 158 9.06 -0.76 -9.39
C ILE A 158 8.13 -0.07 -10.41
N PRO A 159 7.28 0.92 -10.05
CA PRO A 159 6.43 1.58 -11.05
C PRO A 159 7.25 2.38 -12.06
N ASP A 160 8.35 2.99 -11.62
CA ASP A 160 9.25 3.74 -12.49
C ASP A 160 9.96 2.82 -13.48
N LEU A 161 10.36 1.63 -13.02
CA LEU A 161 10.95 0.60 -13.88
C LEU A 161 9.97 0.14 -14.95
N ILE A 162 8.72 -0.12 -14.62
CA ILE A 162 7.68 -0.48 -15.59
C ILE A 162 7.45 0.67 -16.58
N ASN A 163 7.36 1.90 -16.09
CA ASN A 163 7.25 3.09 -16.94
C ASN A 163 8.45 3.23 -17.89
N TYR A 164 9.68 2.97 -17.39
CA TYR A 164 10.88 2.93 -18.22
C TYR A 164 10.81 1.85 -19.31
N LEU A 165 10.38 0.65 -18.96
CA LEU A 165 10.24 -0.45 -19.94
C LEU A 165 9.17 -0.15 -20.99
N LEU A 166 8.15 0.65 -20.68
CA LEU A 166 7.10 1.07 -21.62
C LEU A 166 7.52 2.26 -22.49
N ALA A 167 8.16 3.29 -21.91
CA ALA A 167 8.41 4.58 -22.55
C ALA A 167 9.87 4.88 -22.84
N GLY A 168 10.83 4.17 -22.24
CA GLY A 168 12.27 4.42 -22.37
C GLY A 168 12.74 5.68 -21.64
N VAL A 169 12.01 6.17 -20.63
CA VAL A 169 12.36 7.37 -19.86
C VAL A 169 12.76 7.00 -18.44
N LEU A 170 13.96 7.38 -18.04
CA LEU A 170 14.48 7.21 -16.68
C LEU A 170 13.95 8.35 -15.78
N ALA A 171 13.04 8.05 -14.87
CA ALA A 171 12.47 9.01 -13.92
C ALA A 171 12.16 8.28 -12.60
N ASN A 172 12.21 9.01 -11.48
CA ASN A 172 11.68 8.56 -10.19
C ASN A 172 10.44 9.39 -9.88
N GLU A 173 9.32 8.76 -9.58
CA GLU A 173 8.09 9.45 -9.24
C GLU A 173 8.03 9.72 -7.72
N TYR A 174 7.46 10.86 -7.34
CA TYR A 174 7.53 11.35 -5.96
C TYR A 174 6.82 10.46 -4.94
N THR A 175 5.59 9.99 -5.22
CA THR A 175 4.82 9.25 -4.20
C THR A 175 5.46 7.91 -3.85
N ILE A 176 6.02 7.21 -4.84
CA ILE A 176 6.74 5.97 -4.59
C ILE A 176 8.10 6.24 -3.93
N ALA A 177 8.84 7.27 -4.39
CA ALA A 177 10.11 7.64 -3.79
C ALA A 177 9.98 8.05 -2.33
N SER A 178 8.85 8.65 -1.92
CA SER A 178 8.58 9.07 -0.54
C SER A 178 8.50 7.91 0.45
N THR A 179 8.29 6.66 -0.01
CA THR A 179 8.27 5.47 0.86
C THR A 179 9.66 4.95 1.21
N SER A 180 10.69 5.46 0.53
CA SER A 180 12.02 4.84 0.48
C SER A 180 12.90 5.08 1.72
N GLY A 181 12.64 6.15 2.48
CA GLY A 181 13.55 6.65 3.50
C GLY A 181 14.79 7.36 2.91
N LEU A 182 14.76 7.73 1.63
CA LEU A 182 15.87 8.39 0.93
C LEU A 182 15.62 9.88 0.65
N LEU A 183 14.35 10.34 0.73
CA LEU A 183 14.00 11.75 0.51
C LEU A 183 14.14 12.55 1.81
N ASP A 184 14.56 13.79 1.69
CA ASP A 184 14.34 14.80 2.72
C ASP A 184 12.86 15.21 2.66
N VAL A 185 12.15 15.04 3.78
CA VAL A 185 10.69 15.23 3.84
C VAL A 185 10.27 16.68 3.58
N PHE A 186 11.13 17.65 3.83
CA PHE A 186 10.81 19.07 3.66
C PHE A 186 11.09 19.56 2.24
N THR A 187 12.19 19.09 1.63
CA THR A 187 12.54 19.47 0.26
C THR A 187 11.86 18.61 -0.79
N GLN A 188 11.37 17.42 -0.40
CA GLN A 188 10.78 16.41 -1.28
C GLN A 188 11.75 15.92 -2.37
N ASP A 189 13.05 16.04 -2.13
CA ASP A 189 14.11 15.57 -3.01
C ASP A 189 15.03 14.59 -2.28
N PHE A 190 15.84 13.84 -3.01
CA PHE A 190 16.79 12.90 -2.43
C PHE A 190 17.80 13.61 -1.53
N SER A 191 18.02 13.05 -0.34
CA SER A 191 18.88 13.64 0.67
C SER A 191 20.36 13.31 0.39
N GLU A 192 21.12 14.30 -0.09
CA GLU A 192 22.56 14.18 -0.29
C GLU A 192 23.29 13.80 1.00
N GLU A 193 22.86 14.35 2.15
CA GLU A 193 23.43 14.06 3.46
C GLU A 193 23.27 12.57 3.83
N ILE A 194 22.10 11.98 3.58
CA ILE A 194 21.86 10.55 3.79
C ILE A 194 22.74 9.73 2.84
N PHE A 195 22.82 10.14 1.58
CA PHE A 195 23.63 9.43 0.59
C PHE A 195 25.10 9.42 0.94
N GLU A 196 25.66 10.57 1.35
CA GLU A 196 27.04 10.66 1.79
C GLU A 196 27.30 9.78 3.01
N LYS A 197 26.44 9.86 4.02
CA LYS A 197 26.56 9.11 5.28
C LYS A 197 26.55 7.60 5.08
N LEU A 198 25.77 7.11 4.12
CA LEU A 198 25.63 5.68 3.82
C LEU A 198 26.49 5.21 2.63
N GLY A 199 27.19 6.12 1.99
CA GLY A 199 28.03 5.83 0.82
C GLY A 199 27.21 5.42 -0.42
N ILE A 200 25.98 5.92 -0.56
CA ILE A 200 25.11 5.71 -1.73
C ILE A 200 25.51 6.73 -2.80
N PRO A 201 25.83 6.30 -4.03
CA PRO A 201 26.18 7.24 -5.10
C PRO A 201 24.99 8.11 -5.51
N THR A 202 25.11 9.44 -5.38
CA THR A 202 24.05 10.39 -5.73
C THR A 202 23.61 10.28 -7.19
N LYS A 203 24.52 9.93 -8.10
CA LYS A 203 24.23 9.73 -9.53
C LYS A 203 23.19 8.64 -9.82
N TRP A 204 22.89 7.75 -8.86
CA TRP A 204 21.91 6.68 -9.05
C TRP A 204 20.47 7.19 -9.16
N PHE A 205 20.21 8.35 -8.61
CA PHE A 205 18.89 8.96 -8.58
C PHE A 205 18.89 10.31 -9.31
N SER A 206 17.76 10.69 -9.81
CA SER A 206 17.47 12.05 -10.26
C SER A 206 16.34 12.60 -9.43
N SER A 207 16.29 13.93 -9.27
CA SER A 207 15.19 14.59 -8.53
C SER A 207 13.85 14.01 -8.95
N PRO A 208 12.95 13.72 -8.00
CA PRO A 208 11.66 13.11 -8.32
C PRO A 208 10.85 13.97 -9.28
N VAL A 209 10.25 13.34 -10.29
CA VAL A 209 9.29 14.04 -11.15
C VAL A 209 8.00 14.29 -10.40
N LYS A 210 7.35 15.40 -10.70
CA LYS A 210 6.04 15.71 -10.14
C LYS A 210 5.01 14.68 -10.59
N ASN A 211 4.10 14.37 -9.69
CA ASN A 211 2.97 13.51 -9.98
C ASN A 211 2.17 14.06 -11.16
N GLY A 212 1.71 13.17 -12.03
CA GLY A 212 1.00 13.57 -13.25
C GLY A 212 1.91 14.08 -14.37
N SER A 213 3.20 13.76 -14.34
CA SER A 213 4.11 14.10 -15.44
C SER A 213 3.93 13.14 -16.62
N VAL A 214 3.70 13.69 -17.81
CA VAL A 214 3.77 12.90 -19.04
C VAL A 214 5.23 12.57 -19.31
N LEU A 215 5.58 11.28 -19.30
CA LEU A 215 6.95 10.84 -19.55
C LEU A 215 7.24 10.86 -21.06
N ARG A 216 6.49 10.10 -21.83
CA ARG A 216 6.56 9.99 -23.28
C ARG A 216 5.37 9.15 -23.78
N ASP A 217 5.23 9.01 -25.09
CA ASP A 217 4.39 7.97 -25.67
C ASP A 217 5.06 6.58 -25.53
N LEU A 218 4.28 5.51 -25.66
CA LEU A 218 4.82 4.15 -25.72
C LEU A 218 6.03 4.09 -26.68
N SER A 219 7.07 3.38 -26.27
CA SER A 219 8.24 3.22 -27.11
C SER A 219 7.89 2.52 -28.44
N PRO A 220 8.54 2.89 -29.56
CA PRO A 220 8.29 2.26 -30.87
C PRO A 220 8.41 0.74 -30.85
N ARG A 221 9.29 0.21 -29.99
CA ARG A 221 9.47 -1.24 -29.78
C ARG A 221 8.18 -1.88 -29.22
N ILE A 222 7.58 -1.29 -28.19
CA ILE A 222 6.33 -1.80 -27.60
C ILE A 222 5.16 -1.65 -28.56
N VAL A 223 5.06 -0.51 -29.24
CA VAL A 223 4.05 -0.28 -30.29
C VAL A 223 4.11 -1.36 -31.38
N GLN A 224 5.30 -1.65 -31.89
CA GLN A 224 5.50 -2.68 -32.90
C GLN A 224 5.22 -4.10 -32.40
N GLU A 225 5.72 -4.44 -31.21
CA GLU A 225 5.55 -5.75 -30.58
C GLU A 225 4.08 -6.07 -30.36
N LEU A 226 3.33 -5.12 -29.78
CA LEU A 226 1.92 -5.30 -29.43
C LEU A 226 0.97 -5.01 -30.61
N LYS A 227 1.44 -4.33 -31.66
CA LYS A 227 0.63 -3.85 -32.79
C LYS A 227 -0.53 -2.98 -32.30
N VAL A 228 -0.21 -1.96 -31.51
CA VAL A 228 -1.16 -0.99 -30.94
C VAL A 228 -0.80 0.41 -31.41
N GLU A 229 -1.78 1.33 -31.37
CA GLU A 229 -1.50 2.75 -31.58
C GLU A 229 -0.71 3.31 -30.38
N PRO A 230 0.17 4.29 -30.60
CA PRO A 230 0.91 4.94 -29.51
C PRO A 230 -0.04 5.76 -28.63
N PHE A 231 0.21 5.73 -27.32
CA PHE A 231 -0.50 6.53 -26.33
C PHE A 231 0.47 6.93 -25.19
N LYS A 232 0.09 7.91 -24.39
CA LYS A 232 0.97 8.50 -23.36
C LYS A 232 1.23 7.54 -22.22
N VAL A 233 2.47 7.51 -21.73
CA VAL A 233 2.85 6.93 -20.44
C VAL A 233 2.99 8.06 -19.45
N ILE A 234 2.26 7.98 -18.34
CA ILE A 234 2.16 9.03 -17.33
C ILE A 234 2.72 8.50 -16.01
N ALA A 235 3.64 9.24 -15.40
CA ALA A 235 4.01 9.06 -14.00
C ALA A 235 2.89 9.68 -13.14
N GLY A 236 1.90 8.86 -12.80
CA GLY A 236 0.78 9.22 -11.93
C GLY A 236 1.16 9.11 -10.44
N ALA A 237 0.23 8.70 -9.60
CA ALA A 237 0.52 8.29 -8.23
C ALA A 237 1.12 6.87 -8.28
N GLY A 238 2.44 6.76 -8.19
CA GLY A 238 3.16 5.48 -8.37
C GLY A 238 3.05 4.54 -7.17
N HIS A 239 2.73 5.04 -5.97
CA HIS A 239 2.44 4.22 -4.80
C HIS A 239 0.93 3.90 -4.73
N ASP A 240 0.56 2.62 -4.63
CA ASP A 240 -0.82 2.14 -4.60
C ASP A 240 -1.68 2.86 -3.55
N THR A 241 -1.12 3.10 -2.36
CA THR A 241 -1.81 3.84 -1.29
C THR A 241 -1.97 5.33 -1.63
N ALA A 242 -1.01 5.96 -2.31
CA ALA A 242 -1.16 7.34 -2.76
C ALA A 242 -2.30 7.44 -3.78
N ALA A 243 -2.35 6.48 -4.70
CA ALA A 243 -3.45 6.36 -5.65
C ALA A 243 -4.78 6.13 -4.93
N ALA A 244 -4.85 5.18 -3.99
CA ALA A 244 -6.06 4.89 -3.24
C ALA A 244 -6.60 6.10 -2.48
N VAL A 245 -5.73 6.90 -1.86
CA VAL A 245 -6.11 8.13 -1.13
C VAL A 245 -6.64 9.21 -2.08
N LEU A 246 -6.08 9.34 -3.29
CA LEU A 246 -6.60 10.24 -4.32
C LEU A 246 -8.04 9.90 -4.73
N ALA A 247 -8.43 8.62 -4.64
CA ALA A 247 -9.75 8.14 -4.97
C ALA A 247 -10.78 8.25 -3.82
N ILE A 248 -10.43 8.82 -2.68
CA ILE A 248 -11.37 8.96 -1.57
C ILE A 248 -12.37 10.10 -1.84
N PRO A 249 -13.68 9.80 -1.86
CA PRO A 249 -14.72 10.81 -2.08
C PRO A 249 -15.09 11.54 -0.78
N TYR A 250 -14.12 12.19 -0.14
CA TYR A 250 -14.33 12.88 1.14
C TYR A 250 -15.60 13.73 1.16
N GLU A 251 -16.37 13.63 2.25
CA GLU A 251 -17.45 14.58 2.58
C GLU A 251 -16.88 15.75 3.42
N ASN A 252 -15.96 15.45 4.32
CA ASN A 252 -15.20 16.41 5.11
C ASN A 252 -13.78 15.87 5.28
N GLU A 253 -12.81 16.39 4.53
CA GLU A 253 -11.41 15.94 4.60
C GLU A 253 -10.82 16.13 6.00
N LYS A 254 -11.11 17.30 6.65
CA LYS A 254 -10.59 17.67 7.97
C LYS A 254 -11.27 16.86 9.04
N GLY A 255 -11.50 15.90 9.35
CA GLY A 255 -12.20 15.13 10.39
C GLY A 255 -12.40 13.70 9.93
N THR A 256 -11.71 13.33 8.85
CA THR A 256 -11.79 12.00 8.29
C THR A 256 -10.44 11.30 8.37
N VAL A 257 -10.44 10.11 8.97
CA VAL A 257 -9.35 9.15 8.87
C VAL A 257 -9.61 8.23 7.69
N PHE A 258 -8.63 7.99 6.86
CA PHE A 258 -8.73 6.96 5.83
C PHE A 258 -8.17 5.62 6.33
N ILE A 259 -8.75 4.53 5.84
CA ILE A 259 -8.21 3.17 5.98
C ILE A 259 -8.15 2.55 4.58
N SER A 260 -6.96 2.42 4.04
CA SER A 260 -6.73 1.62 2.85
C SER A 260 -6.60 0.15 3.27
N CYS A 261 -7.69 -0.59 3.10
CA CYS A 261 -7.85 -1.94 3.63
C CYS A 261 -7.58 -3.00 2.55
N GLY A 262 -6.38 -3.54 2.55
CA GLY A 262 -5.91 -4.62 1.68
C GLY A 262 -5.28 -5.76 2.48
N THR A 263 -4.24 -6.39 1.95
CA THR A 263 -3.39 -7.32 2.71
C THR A 263 -2.79 -6.64 3.94
N TRP A 264 -2.29 -5.42 3.76
CA TRP A 264 -2.02 -4.44 4.81
C TRP A 264 -3.22 -3.53 5.00
N SER A 265 -3.32 -2.89 6.16
CA SER A 265 -4.21 -1.77 6.39
C SER A 265 -3.38 -0.54 6.72
N LEU A 266 -3.53 0.52 5.93
CA LEU A 266 -2.87 1.78 6.15
C LEU A 266 -3.90 2.76 6.72
N VAL A 267 -3.70 3.14 7.97
CA VAL A 267 -4.63 4.00 8.74
C VAL A 267 -4.00 5.38 8.90
N GLY A 268 -4.65 6.42 8.41
CA GLY A 268 -4.03 7.74 8.44
C GLY A 268 -4.94 8.89 8.04
N ILE A 269 -4.31 10.05 7.93
CA ILE A 269 -4.92 11.32 7.51
C ILE A 269 -4.08 11.97 6.42
N GLU A 270 -4.67 12.87 5.65
CA GLU A 270 -3.93 13.80 4.81
C GLU A 270 -3.56 15.06 5.61
N SER A 271 -2.37 15.58 5.36
CA SER A 271 -1.83 16.77 6.01
C SER A 271 -1.12 17.67 4.99
N ASP A 272 -1.27 19.00 5.14
CA ASP A 272 -0.58 19.96 4.29
C ASP A 272 0.93 20.06 4.60
N LYS A 273 1.35 19.54 5.76
CA LYS A 273 2.75 19.54 6.22
C LYS A 273 3.10 18.21 6.86
N PRO A 274 4.38 17.79 6.78
CA PRO A 274 4.81 16.59 7.48
C PRO A 274 4.78 16.81 8.99
N ILE A 275 4.43 15.79 9.75
CA ILE A 275 4.40 15.82 11.21
C ILE A 275 5.58 14.99 11.73
N ILE A 276 6.64 15.69 12.15
CA ILE A 276 7.95 15.13 12.51
C ILE A 276 8.21 15.42 13.98
N THR A 277 7.46 14.79 14.87
CA THR A 277 7.63 14.92 16.32
C THR A 277 8.10 13.59 16.92
N ASP A 278 8.66 13.66 18.14
CA ASP A 278 9.06 12.45 18.85
C ASP A 278 7.84 11.57 19.15
N GLU A 279 6.68 12.17 19.42
CA GLU A 279 5.42 11.46 19.64
C GLU A 279 4.95 10.72 18.38
N ALA A 280 5.11 11.34 17.19
CA ALA A 280 4.78 10.69 15.91
C ALA A 280 5.71 9.49 15.65
N PHE A 281 7.00 9.65 15.96
CA PHE A 281 7.99 8.57 15.86
C PHE A 281 7.66 7.41 16.81
N GLU A 282 7.40 7.70 18.09
CA GLU A 282 7.06 6.70 19.11
C GLU A 282 5.74 5.98 18.83
N SER A 283 4.80 6.66 18.18
CA SER A 283 3.53 6.08 17.74
C SER A 283 3.64 5.20 16.48
N GLY A 284 4.82 5.11 15.86
CA GLY A 284 5.01 4.31 14.65
C GLY A 284 4.38 4.91 13.39
N LEU A 285 4.13 6.22 13.40
CA LEU A 285 3.56 6.93 12.26
C LEU A 285 4.63 7.28 11.22
N THR A 286 4.26 7.26 9.95
CA THR A 286 5.11 7.61 8.82
C THR A 286 4.48 8.73 8.00
N ASN A 287 5.32 9.59 7.40
CA ASN A 287 4.88 10.61 6.45
C ASN A 287 5.27 10.19 5.04
N GLU A 288 4.31 10.08 4.16
CA GLU A 288 4.51 9.73 2.76
C GLU A 288 3.81 10.74 1.84
N GLY A 289 4.30 10.88 0.61
CA GLY A 289 3.78 11.85 -0.34
C GLY A 289 2.41 11.51 -0.92
N CYS A 290 1.52 12.48 -1.06
CA CYS A 290 0.28 12.43 -1.83
C CYS A 290 0.47 12.96 -3.25
N PHE A 291 -0.51 12.67 -4.13
CA PHE A 291 -0.49 13.11 -5.54
C PHE A 291 -0.43 14.64 -5.70
N ASP A 292 -1.07 15.40 -4.82
CA ASP A 292 -1.18 16.86 -4.88
C ASP A 292 -0.14 17.61 -4.04
N GLY A 293 0.92 16.92 -3.62
CA GLY A 293 2.01 17.51 -2.83
C GLY A 293 1.74 17.57 -1.33
N LYS A 294 0.58 17.12 -0.86
CA LYS A 294 0.29 16.88 0.56
C LYS A 294 1.06 15.65 1.07
N TYR A 295 0.92 15.39 2.36
CA TYR A 295 1.46 14.22 3.03
C TYR A 295 0.35 13.32 3.54
N ARG A 296 0.59 12.03 3.54
CA ARG A 296 -0.17 11.04 4.29
C ARG A 296 0.59 10.76 5.59
N LEU A 297 0.03 11.18 6.71
CA LEU A 297 0.47 10.72 8.02
C LEU A 297 -0.29 9.45 8.33
N LEU A 298 0.38 8.32 8.37
CA LEU A 298 -0.28 7.02 8.50
C LEU A 298 0.53 6.02 9.31
N GLN A 299 -0.12 4.98 9.78
CA GLN A 299 0.49 3.78 10.32
C GLN A 299 0.22 2.59 9.41
N ASN A 300 1.28 1.83 9.09
CA ASN A 300 1.15 0.52 8.46
C ASN A 300 0.78 -0.50 9.53
N THR A 301 -0.35 -1.16 9.36
CA THR A 301 -0.80 -2.23 10.26
C THR A 301 -1.17 -3.47 9.46
N THR A 302 -1.09 -4.63 10.10
CA THR A 302 -1.59 -5.87 9.51
C THR A 302 -3.06 -5.71 9.15
N GLY A 303 -3.41 -6.06 7.91
CA GLY A 303 -4.77 -5.99 7.40
C GLY A 303 -5.39 -7.37 7.24
N MET A 304 -5.93 -7.63 6.04
CA MET A 304 -6.59 -8.89 5.71
C MET A 304 -5.62 -10.08 5.58
N TRP A 305 -4.32 -9.86 5.74
CA TRP A 305 -3.28 -10.88 5.67
C TRP A 305 -3.59 -12.10 6.56
N ILE A 306 -3.96 -11.88 7.83
CA ILE A 306 -4.25 -12.98 8.76
C ILE A 306 -5.45 -13.81 8.26
N ILE A 307 -6.49 -13.16 7.76
CA ILE A 307 -7.67 -13.84 7.17
C ILE A 307 -7.29 -14.62 5.91
N GLN A 308 -6.42 -14.06 5.07
CA GLN A 308 -5.92 -14.73 3.85
C GLN A 308 -5.08 -15.96 4.19
N GLU A 309 -4.23 -15.88 5.22
CA GLU A 309 -3.42 -17.02 5.68
C GLU A 309 -4.29 -18.12 6.32
N LEU A 310 -5.28 -17.76 7.13
CA LEU A 310 -6.25 -18.73 7.65
C LEU A 310 -6.94 -19.50 6.51
N GLN A 311 -7.38 -18.79 5.46
CA GLN A 311 -7.99 -19.44 4.30
C GLN A 311 -7.01 -20.39 3.60
N ARG A 312 -5.73 -19.95 3.45
CA ARG A 312 -4.67 -20.75 2.82
C ARG A 312 -4.38 -22.01 3.64
N ASP A 313 -4.28 -21.88 4.95
CA ASP A 313 -4.03 -23.00 5.85
C ASP A 313 -5.16 -24.04 5.77
N TRP A 314 -6.43 -23.61 5.87
CA TRP A 314 -7.57 -24.52 5.78
C TRP A 314 -7.66 -25.20 4.41
N ARG A 315 -7.38 -24.47 3.33
CA ARG A 315 -7.33 -25.07 1.99
C ARG A 315 -6.23 -26.13 1.87
N SER A 316 -5.07 -25.90 2.47
CA SER A 316 -3.96 -26.89 2.48
C SER A 316 -4.33 -28.17 3.24
N GLN A 317 -5.25 -28.08 4.18
CA GLN A 317 -5.82 -29.20 4.95
C GLN A 317 -7.02 -29.88 4.26
N GLY A 318 -7.35 -29.42 3.04
CA GLY A 318 -8.47 -29.96 2.25
C GLY A 318 -9.84 -29.35 2.59
N GLU A 319 -9.87 -28.26 3.34
CA GLU A 319 -11.09 -27.56 3.71
C GLU A 319 -11.23 -26.27 2.91
N GLU A 320 -12.10 -26.27 1.90
CA GLU A 320 -12.38 -25.06 1.12
C GLU A 320 -13.42 -24.18 1.84
N VAL A 321 -12.96 -23.07 2.41
CA VAL A 321 -13.80 -22.07 3.04
C VAL A 321 -13.59 -20.74 2.30
N SER A 322 -14.64 -20.21 1.70
CA SER A 322 -14.61 -18.90 1.03
C SER A 322 -14.55 -17.75 2.04
N PHE A 323 -14.06 -16.58 1.64
CA PHE A 323 -14.09 -15.39 2.50
C PHE A 323 -15.50 -15.04 2.97
N ALA A 324 -16.52 -15.22 2.12
CA ALA A 324 -17.92 -15.00 2.50
C ALA A 324 -18.39 -15.96 3.60
N GLU A 325 -18.02 -17.22 3.52
CA GLU A 325 -18.33 -18.21 4.56
C GLU A 325 -17.59 -17.90 5.87
N MET A 326 -16.33 -17.47 5.81
CA MET A 326 -15.58 -17.05 6.99
C MET A 326 -16.30 -15.91 7.72
N VAL A 327 -16.77 -14.91 6.99
CA VAL A 327 -17.55 -13.79 7.54
C VAL A 327 -18.85 -14.28 8.16
N GLN A 328 -19.62 -15.13 7.46
CA GLN A 328 -20.88 -15.70 7.97
C GLN A 328 -20.68 -16.51 9.25
N LEU A 329 -19.57 -17.24 9.38
CA LEU A 329 -19.23 -17.95 10.60
C LEU A 329 -18.91 -17.00 11.75
N ALA A 330 -18.19 -15.92 11.47
CA ALA A 330 -17.84 -14.90 12.47
C ALA A 330 -19.05 -14.08 12.92
N GLU A 331 -20.02 -13.81 12.05
CA GLU A 331 -21.26 -13.09 12.38
C GLU A 331 -22.10 -13.82 13.43
N LYS A 332 -22.03 -15.16 13.47
CA LYS A 332 -22.76 -15.99 14.46
C LYS A 332 -22.15 -15.94 15.87
N VAL A 333 -20.94 -15.40 16.01
CA VAL A 333 -20.25 -15.26 17.29
C VAL A 333 -20.55 -13.90 17.88
N THR A 334 -21.31 -13.88 18.98
CA THR A 334 -21.75 -12.66 19.64
C THR A 334 -21.12 -12.42 21.02
N ASP A 335 -20.43 -13.43 21.55
CA ASP A 335 -19.90 -13.49 22.92
C ASP A 335 -18.36 -13.53 22.96
N ASN A 336 -17.68 -12.95 21.96
CA ASN A 336 -16.22 -12.94 21.91
C ASN A 336 -15.60 -12.16 23.08
N GLN A 337 -14.65 -12.80 23.78
CA GLN A 337 -13.91 -12.23 24.91
C GLN A 337 -12.40 -12.38 24.74
N THR A 338 -11.94 -12.60 23.49
CA THR A 338 -10.54 -12.91 23.16
C THR A 338 -10.09 -12.07 21.99
N TRP A 339 -8.90 -11.52 22.07
CA TRP A 339 -8.31 -10.68 21.01
C TRP A 339 -6.83 -11.01 20.82
N ILE A 340 -6.31 -10.73 19.66
CA ILE A 340 -4.88 -10.79 19.34
C ILE A 340 -4.35 -9.37 19.09
N TYR A 341 -3.02 -9.21 19.09
CA TYR A 341 -2.39 -7.99 18.58
C TYR A 341 -1.93 -8.24 17.13
N PRO A 342 -2.66 -7.75 16.10
CA PRO A 342 -2.40 -8.12 14.71
C PRO A 342 -0.99 -7.79 14.21
N ASN A 343 -0.32 -6.79 14.83
CA ASN A 343 1.03 -6.37 14.49
C ASN A 343 2.12 -7.15 15.26
N ASP A 344 1.76 -8.18 16.03
CA ASP A 344 2.75 -9.03 16.66
C ASP A 344 3.57 -9.78 15.58
N PRO A 345 4.92 -9.81 15.72
CA PRO A 345 5.80 -10.48 14.75
C PRO A 345 5.44 -11.94 14.45
N VAL A 346 4.79 -12.65 15.39
CA VAL A 346 4.36 -14.04 15.19
C VAL A 346 3.40 -14.20 14.01
N PHE A 347 2.59 -13.17 13.70
CA PHE A 347 1.62 -13.18 12.60
C PHE A 347 2.19 -12.69 11.26
N ALA A 348 3.41 -12.18 11.23
CA ALA A 348 4.03 -11.66 10.00
C ALA A 348 4.40 -12.74 8.99
N SER A 349 4.78 -13.94 9.47
CA SER A 349 5.21 -15.06 8.62
C SER A 349 4.02 -15.93 8.17
N PRO A 350 4.05 -16.47 6.92
CA PRO A 350 3.01 -17.36 6.43
C PRO A 350 2.97 -18.70 7.16
N GLY A 351 1.85 -19.42 7.00
CA GLY A 351 1.61 -20.77 7.48
C GLY A 351 1.27 -20.88 8.97
N ASP A 352 0.54 -21.94 9.31
CA ASP A 352 0.12 -22.29 10.67
C ASP A 352 -0.64 -21.17 11.42
N MET A 353 -1.32 -20.29 10.71
CA MET A 353 -1.94 -19.09 11.26
C MET A 353 -2.96 -19.40 12.35
N GLU A 354 -3.76 -20.46 12.15
CA GLU A 354 -4.70 -20.92 13.18
C GLU A 354 -3.98 -21.32 14.48
N SER A 355 -2.89 -22.08 14.37
CA SER A 355 -2.08 -22.53 15.51
C SER A 355 -1.42 -21.33 16.22
N LYS A 356 -0.91 -20.36 15.46
CA LYS A 356 -0.33 -19.11 15.99
C LYS A 356 -1.35 -18.32 16.81
N ILE A 357 -2.59 -18.17 16.31
CA ILE A 357 -3.66 -17.47 17.03
C ILE A 357 -4.01 -18.22 18.34
N LYS A 358 -4.16 -19.52 18.27
CA LYS A 358 -4.46 -20.34 19.45
C LYS A 358 -3.36 -20.27 20.51
N GLU A 359 -2.10 -20.36 20.09
CA GLU A 359 -0.97 -20.26 21.01
C GLU A 359 -0.83 -18.86 21.59
N PHE A 360 -1.04 -17.82 20.78
CA PHE A 360 -1.06 -16.44 21.24
C PHE A 360 -2.11 -16.26 22.36
N CYS A 361 -3.34 -16.74 22.16
CA CYS A 361 -4.39 -16.69 23.18
C CYS A 361 -3.98 -17.42 24.47
N LYS A 362 -3.36 -18.59 24.35
CA LYS A 362 -2.89 -19.38 25.47
C LYS A 362 -1.78 -18.67 26.24
N VAL A 363 -0.77 -18.14 25.57
CA VAL A 363 0.38 -17.45 26.19
C VAL A 363 -0.08 -16.17 26.89
N THR A 364 -1.07 -15.47 26.32
CA THR A 364 -1.65 -14.27 26.92
C THR A 364 -2.74 -14.55 27.99
N GLY A 365 -2.93 -15.82 28.36
CA GLY A 365 -3.89 -16.22 29.41
C GLY A 365 -5.35 -16.07 29.02
N GLN A 366 -5.65 -16.04 27.74
CA GLN A 366 -7.00 -15.91 27.20
C GLN A 366 -7.62 -17.27 26.87
N ALA A 367 -8.94 -17.30 26.71
CA ALA A 367 -9.64 -18.50 26.23
C ALA A 367 -9.19 -18.84 24.81
N VAL A 368 -8.86 -20.12 24.58
CA VAL A 368 -8.41 -20.60 23.26
C VAL A 368 -9.63 -20.85 22.38
N PRO A 369 -9.71 -20.21 21.19
CA PRO A 369 -10.85 -20.40 20.29
C PRO A 369 -10.94 -21.83 19.74
N GLN A 370 -12.16 -22.39 19.72
CA GLN A 370 -12.42 -23.78 19.32
C GLN A 370 -13.03 -23.91 17.94
N THR A 371 -13.60 -22.84 17.37
CA THR A 371 -14.27 -22.86 16.08
C THR A 371 -13.68 -21.86 15.12
N LYS A 372 -13.77 -22.11 13.82
CA LYS A 372 -13.37 -21.19 12.77
C LYS A 372 -14.05 -19.82 12.89
N GLY A 373 -15.34 -19.82 13.25
CA GLY A 373 -16.09 -18.58 13.48
C GLY A 373 -15.48 -17.72 14.57
N HIS A 374 -15.10 -18.30 15.72
CA HIS A 374 -14.41 -17.57 16.79
C HIS A 374 -13.05 -17.03 16.35
N ILE A 375 -12.25 -17.86 15.63
CA ILE A 375 -10.94 -17.44 15.13
C ILE A 375 -11.06 -16.21 14.21
N VAL A 376 -11.98 -16.28 13.25
CA VAL A 376 -12.22 -15.15 12.32
C VAL A 376 -12.76 -13.92 13.06
N ARG A 377 -13.66 -14.10 14.01
CA ARG A 377 -14.22 -13.02 14.83
C ARG A 377 -13.13 -12.30 15.63
N ILE A 378 -12.26 -13.06 16.29
CA ILE A 378 -11.09 -12.53 17.01
C ILE A 378 -10.25 -11.61 16.09
N VAL A 379 -9.94 -12.08 14.88
CA VAL A 379 -9.12 -11.30 13.94
C VAL A 379 -9.83 -10.01 13.55
N ILE A 380 -11.11 -10.08 13.15
CA ILE A 380 -11.89 -8.90 12.71
C ILE A 380 -12.00 -7.86 13.83
N GLU A 381 -12.34 -8.26 15.06
CA GLU A 381 -12.42 -7.34 16.19
C GLU A 381 -11.06 -6.75 16.56
N SER A 382 -10.01 -7.55 16.51
CA SER A 382 -8.64 -7.10 16.80
C SER A 382 -8.14 -6.08 15.77
N LEU A 383 -8.48 -6.24 14.49
CA LEU A 383 -8.20 -5.24 13.47
C LEU A 383 -8.91 -3.92 13.78
N ALA A 384 -10.20 -3.96 14.11
CA ALA A 384 -10.96 -2.76 14.45
C ALA A 384 -10.42 -2.04 15.69
N LEU A 385 -9.97 -2.78 16.71
CA LEU A 385 -9.31 -2.22 17.90
C LEU A 385 -7.96 -1.58 17.56
N THR A 386 -7.20 -2.18 16.65
CA THR A 386 -5.93 -1.61 16.16
C THR A 386 -6.19 -0.30 15.39
N TYR A 387 -7.24 -0.26 14.57
CA TYR A 387 -7.64 0.98 13.88
C TYR A 387 -8.01 2.08 14.88
N LEU A 388 -8.79 1.74 15.93
CA LEU A 388 -9.13 2.69 16.99
C LEU A 388 -7.88 3.26 17.68
N GLU A 389 -6.90 2.40 18.04
CA GLU A 389 -5.65 2.88 18.64
C GLU A 389 -4.95 3.91 17.75
N THR A 390 -4.84 3.62 16.46
CA THR A 390 -4.19 4.54 15.51
C THR A 390 -4.97 5.85 15.38
N ILE A 391 -6.30 5.79 15.37
CA ILE A 391 -7.16 6.98 15.33
C ILE A 391 -6.97 7.82 16.60
N GLU A 392 -6.97 7.21 17.78
CA GLU A 392 -6.70 7.91 19.05
C GLU A 392 -5.32 8.61 19.03
N GLN A 393 -4.28 7.94 18.51
CA GLN A 393 -2.94 8.52 18.36
C GLN A 393 -2.93 9.72 17.39
N LEU A 394 -3.64 9.62 16.26
CA LEU A 394 -3.76 10.72 15.31
C LEU A 394 -4.50 11.92 15.90
N GLU A 395 -5.57 11.70 16.68
CA GLU A 395 -6.30 12.75 17.39
C GLU A 395 -5.43 13.42 18.46
N ASP A 396 -4.70 12.62 19.24
CA ASP A 396 -3.78 13.14 20.26
C ASP A 396 -2.66 13.96 19.64
N LEU A 397 -2.10 13.53 18.50
CA LEU A 397 -1.02 14.20 17.84
C LEU A 397 -1.46 15.51 17.14
N THR A 398 -2.60 15.46 16.45
CA THR A 398 -3.10 16.61 15.67
C THR A 398 -3.99 17.55 16.46
N LYS A 399 -4.46 17.15 17.65
CA LYS A 399 -5.47 17.82 18.46
C LYS A 399 -6.77 18.10 17.70
N GLN A 400 -7.07 17.23 16.74
CA GLN A 400 -8.25 17.31 15.89
C GLN A 400 -9.11 16.07 16.10
N GLU A 401 -10.40 16.27 16.37
CA GLU A 401 -11.37 15.18 16.47
C GLU A 401 -11.64 14.59 15.08
N MET A 402 -11.59 13.26 14.99
CA MET A 402 -11.91 12.49 13.78
C MET A 402 -13.32 11.93 13.91
N THR A 403 -14.25 12.43 13.13
CA THR A 403 -15.67 12.05 13.20
C THR A 403 -16.06 10.97 12.20
N THR A 404 -15.25 10.78 11.18
CA THR A 404 -15.54 9.86 10.07
C THR A 404 -14.34 8.97 9.77
N VAL A 405 -14.60 7.72 9.46
CA VAL A 405 -13.63 6.76 8.94
C VAL A 405 -14.00 6.41 7.51
N GLN A 406 -13.13 6.74 6.57
CA GLN A 406 -13.29 6.39 5.17
C GLN A 406 -12.50 5.14 4.85
N MET A 407 -13.17 4.01 4.63
CA MET A 407 -12.53 2.75 4.27
C MET A 407 -12.59 2.52 2.76
N VAL A 408 -11.45 2.14 2.16
CA VAL A 408 -11.31 1.85 0.73
C VAL A 408 -10.54 0.55 0.51
N GLY A 409 -10.55 0.04 -0.72
CA GLY A 409 -9.82 -1.17 -1.10
C GLY A 409 -10.62 -2.46 -0.87
N GLY A 410 -10.02 -3.60 -1.23
CA GLY A 410 -10.70 -4.90 -1.26
C GLY A 410 -11.27 -5.39 0.07
N GLY A 411 -10.67 -4.98 1.20
CA GLY A 411 -11.10 -5.38 2.55
C GLY A 411 -12.48 -4.88 2.94
N ILE A 412 -13.01 -3.80 2.30
CA ILE A 412 -14.36 -3.29 2.58
C ILE A 412 -15.48 -4.23 2.13
N GLN A 413 -15.18 -5.25 1.33
CA GLN A 413 -16.13 -6.31 1.01
C GLN A 413 -16.51 -7.14 2.25
N ASN A 414 -15.68 -7.13 3.29
CA ASN A 414 -16.00 -7.66 4.61
C ASN A 414 -16.88 -6.67 5.39
N LYS A 415 -18.20 -6.78 5.19
CA LYS A 415 -19.19 -5.91 5.83
C LYS A 415 -19.14 -5.97 7.36
N LEU A 416 -18.81 -7.13 7.91
CA LEU A 416 -18.67 -7.30 9.37
C LEU A 416 -17.52 -6.46 9.91
N LEU A 417 -16.35 -6.45 9.24
CA LEU A 417 -15.23 -5.58 9.60
C LEU A 417 -15.64 -4.10 9.57
N CYS A 418 -16.35 -3.67 8.51
CA CYS A 418 -16.80 -2.28 8.38
C CYS A 418 -17.74 -1.88 9.54
N GLN A 419 -18.72 -2.73 9.88
CA GLN A 419 -19.66 -2.45 10.97
C GLN A 419 -18.96 -2.49 12.35
N ILE A 420 -18.08 -3.47 12.58
CA ILE A 420 -17.33 -3.53 13.85
C ILE A 420 -16.39 -2.34 13.99
N THR A 421 -15.77 -1.91 12.89
CA THR A 421 -14.95 -0.69 12.89
C THR A 421 -15.81 0.53 13.28
N ALA A 422 -17.02 0.69 12.72
CA ALA A 422 -17.91 1.77 13.11
C ALA A 422 -18.26 1.69 14.63
N ASN A 423 -18.62 0.51 15.10
CA ASN A 423 -19.02 0.28 16.49
C ASN A 423 -17.89 0.56 17.48
N PHE A 424 -16.68 0.03 17.21
CA PHE A 424 -15.54 0.14 18.11
C PHE A 424 -14.89 1.52 18.09
N THR A 425 -14.88 2.17 16.95
CA THR A 425 -14.38 3.54 16.86
C THR A 425 -15.42 4.58 17.31
N ASN A 426 -16.68 4.18 17.44
CA ASN A 426 -17.82 5.08 17.67
C ASN A 426 -17.87 6.22 16.65
N ARG A 427 -17.58 5.91 15.37
CA ARG A 427 -17.53 6.88 14.27
C ARG A 427 -18.30 6.36 13.07
N LEU A 428 -18.83 7.29 12.27
CA LEU A 428 -19.42 6.93 10.99
C LEU A 428 -18.32 6.31 10.09
N VAL A 429 -18.57 5.08 9.61
CA VAL A 429 -17.73 4.45 8.58
C VAL A 429 -18.39 4.59 7.22
N ILE A 430 -17.67 5.15 6.26
CA ILE A 430 -18.06 5.26 4.86
C ILE A 430 -17.13 4.36 4.04
N THR A 431 -17.69 3.50 3.19
CA THR A 431 -16.88 2.57 2.40
C THR A 431 -16.98 2.85 0.92
N GLY A 432 -15.89 2.64 0.20
CA GLY A 432 -15.76 2.75 -1.26
C GLY A 432 -14.77 3.82 -1.68
N PRO A 433 -14.17 3.66 -2.86
CA PRO A 433 -14.31 2.55 -3.80
C PRO A 433 -13.56 1.27 -3.39
N VAL A 434 -13.99 0.14 -3.93
CA VAL A 434 -13.29 -1.16 -3.75
C VAL A 434 -11.96 -1.15 -4.50
N GLU A 435 -11.95 -0.68 -5.74
CA GLU A 435 -10.78 -0.60 -6.60
C GLU A 435 -10.10 0.78 -6.51
N ALA A 436 -9.81 1.21 -5.26
CA ALA A 436 -9.37 2.57 -4.98
C ALA A 436 -8.02 2.90 -5.64
N SER A 437 -7.03 1.99 -5.61
CA SER A 437 -5.72 2.22 -6.21
C SER A 437 -5.83 2.42 -7.72
N ALA A 438 -6.51 1.51 -8.42
CA ALA A 438 -6.73 1.62 -9.85
C ALA A 438 -7.52 2.89 -10.23
N LEU A 439 -8.54 3.24 -9.44
CA LEU A 439 -9.33 4.45 -9.67
C LEU A 439 -8.51 5.72 -9.45
N GLY A 440 -7.71 5.79 -8.40
CA GLY A 440 -6.81 6.91 -8.15
C GLY A 440 -5.72 7.05 -9.21
N ASN A 441 -5.17 5.93 -9.68
CA ASN A 441 -4.29 5.91 -10.84
C ASN A 441 -4.98 6.53 -12.07
N ILE A 442 -6.22 6.15 -12.36
CA ILE A 442 -7.02 6.71 -13.45
C ILE A 442 -7.26 8.22 -13.24
N LEU A 443 -7.63 8.64 -12.04
CA LEU A 443 -7.84 10.06 -11.72
C LEU A 443 -6.55 10.87 -11.94
N SER A 444 -5.39 10.35 -11.54
CA SER A 444 -4.10 11.01 -11.76
C SER A 444 -3.84 11.26 -13.25
N GLN A 445 -4.22 10.32 -14.11
CA GLN A 445 -4.14 10.48 -15.57
C GLN A 445 -5.13 11.52 -16.10
N LEU A 446 -6.37 11.54 -15.56
CA LEU A 446 -7.39 12.53 -15.96
C LEU A 446 -6.98 13.96 -15.58
N PHE A 447 -6.34 14.15 -14.42
CA PHE A 447 -5.71 15.43 -14.06
C PHE A 447 -4.62 15.82 -15.05
N THR A 448 -3.73 14.90 -15.38
CA THR A 448 -2.62 15.13 -16.33
C THR A 448 -3.09 15.44 -17.75
N LEU A 449 -4.19 14.82 -18.16
CA LEU A 449 -4.81 15.04 -19.47
C LEU A 449 -5.74 16.26 -19.50
N GLU A 450 -5.78 17.04 -18.40
CA GLU A 450 -6.64 18.21 -18.26
C GLU A 450 -8.15 17.93 -18.49
N VAL A 451 -8.59 16.73 -18.11
CA VAL A 451 -10.00 16.31 -18.18
C VAL A 451 -10.75 16.71 -16.91
N ILE A 452 -10.05 16.67 -15.77
CA ILE A 452 -10.51 17.17 -14.47
C ILE A 452 -9.46 18.15 -13.93
N HIS A 453 -9.92 19.19 -13.20
CA HIS A 453 -9.07 20.31 -12.80
C HIS A 453 -9.05 20.55 -11.29
N SER A 454 -9.87 19.81 -10.54
CA SER A 454 -9.96 19.96 -9.07
C SER A 454 -10.29 18.64 -8.38
N ARG A 455 -9.88 18.52 -7.11
CA ARG A 455 -10.29 17.41 -6.24
C ARG A 455 -11.82 17.26 -6.18
N GLN A 456 -12.55 18.37 -6.18
CA GLN A 456 -14.00 18.35 -6.15
C GLN A 456 -14.60 17.68 -7.41
N GLU A 457 -14.01 17.95 -8.58
CA GLU A 457 -14.44 17.26 -9.83
C GLU A 457 -14.12 15.76 -9.76
N ALA A 458 -12.94 15.39 -9.26
CA ALA A 458 -12.58 13.99 -9.05
C ALA A 458 -13.56 13.29 -8.08
N GLN A 459 -13.87 13.90 -6.95
CA GLN A 459 -14.83 13.36 -5.97
C GLN A 459 -16.25 13.22 -6.55
N ASN A 460 -16.69 14.18 -7.32
CA ASN A 460 -17.99 14.12 -7.99
C ASN A 460 -18.03 12.97 -9.01
N LEU A 461 -16.94 12.78 -9.75
CA LEU A 461 -16.80 11.69 -10.71
C LEU A 461 -16.83 10.31 -10.02
N ILE A 462 -16.13 10.16 -8.88
CA ILE A 462 -16.18 8.94 -8.09
C ILE A 462 -17.60 8.67 -7.58
N LYS A 463 -18.24 9.66 -6.98
CA LYS A 463 -19.63 9.55 -6.45
C LYS A 463 -20.66 9.19 -7.54
N ALA A 464 -20.41 9.61 -8.77
CA ALA A 464 -21.25 9.25 -9.92
C ALA A 464 -20.98 7.83 -10.48
N SER A 465 -19.83 7.24 -10.17
CA SER A 465 -19.36 5.99 -10.76
C SER A 465 -19.33 4.81 -9.78
N GLU A 466 -19.26 5.08 -8.48
CA GLU A 466 -19.02 4.07 -7.43
C GLU A 466 -20.13 4.06 -6.39
N VAL A 467 -20.37 2.87 -5.82
CA VAL A 467 -21.32 2.70 -4.73
C VAL A 467 -20.64 2.96 -3.39
N VAL A 468 -21.21 3.87 -2.61
CA VAL A 468 -20.78 4.21 -1.26
C VAL A 468 -21.76 3.61 -0.25
N THR A 469 -21.27 2.88 0.72
CA THR A 469 -22.06 2.33 1.83
C THR A 469 -21.68 3.01 3.14
N ARG A 470 -22.68 3.28 3.99
CA ARG A 470 -22.50 3.92 5.30
C ARG A 470 -22.82 2.94 6.40
N TYR A 471 -22.01 2.93 7.44
CA TYR A 471 -22.18 2.12 8.64
C TYR A 471 -22.19 3.06 9.84
N GLU A 472 -23.38 3.24 10.43
CA GLU A 472 -23.55 4.02 11.65
C GLU A 472 -23.05 3.19 12.85
N PRO A 473 -22.41 3.83 13.85
CA PRO A 473 -21.98 3.14 15.04
C PRO A 473 -23.17 2.64 15.85
N GLN A 474 -23.06 1.42 16.35
CA GLN A 474 -24.01 0.80 17.27
C GLN A 474 -23.35 0.67 18.62
N ALA A 475 -24.13 0.86 19.69
CA ALA A 475 -23.62 0.74 21.05
C ALA A 475 -23.05 -0.68 21.32
N VAL A 476 -21.86 -0.73 21.89
CA VAL A 476 -21.20 -1.98 22.30
C VAL A 476 -21.23 -2.03 23.82
N GLU A 477 -21.85 -3.08 24.37
CA GLU A 477 -21.86 -3.29 25.82
C GLU A 477 -20.42 -3.50 26.32
N GLU A 478 -20.11 -2.92 27.51
CA GLU A 478 -18.79 -3.02 28.13
C GLU A 478 -17.58 -2.66 27.26
N PHE A 479 -17.74 -1.78 26.27
CA PHE A 479 -16.65 -1.45 25.32
C PHE A 479 -15.37 -0.99 26.04
N SER A 480 -15.48 -0.20 27.13
CA SER A 480 -14.32 0.23 27.91
C SER A 480 -13.52 -0.95 28.50
N ASN A 481 -14.20 -2.04 28.86
CA ASN A 481 -13.56 -3.27 29.34
C ASN A 481 -12.84 -4.00 28.20
N ILE A 482 -13.44 -4.06 27.00
CA ILE A 482 -12.82 -4.63 25.79
C ILE A 482 -11.52 -3.88 25.46
N GLN A 483 -11.58 -2.56 25.40
CA GLN A 483 -10.43 -1.71 25.10
C GLN A 483 -9.31 -1.86 26.15
N GLN A 484 -9.68 -1.93 27.44
CA GLN A 484 -8.71 -2.12 28.51
C GLN A 484 -8.00 -3.49 28.40
N LYS A 485 -8.74 -4.55 28.15
CA LYS A 485 -8.18 -5.90 27.94
C LYS A 485 -7.24 -5.92 26.76
N PHE A 486 -7.61 -5.32 25.62
CA PHE A 486 -6.76 -5.24 24.44
C PHE A 486 -5.44 -4.50 24.73
N LYS A 487 -5.50 -3.35 25.43
CA LYS A 487 -4.30 -2.62 25.87
C LYS A 487 -3.40 -3.43 26.83
N GLN A 488 -3.99 -4.29 27.67
CA GLN A 488 -3.23 -5.18 28.57
C GLN A 488 -2.49 -6.29 27.80
N ILE A 489 -3.15 -6.90 26.80
CA ILE A 489 -2.54 -7.92 25.92
C ILE A 489 -1.28 -7.36 25.27
N LYS A 490 -1.36 -6.15 24.70
CA LYS A 490 -0.23 -5.47 24.06
C LYS A 490 0.94 -5.20 25.03
N LYS A 491 0.65 -4.75 26.26
CA LYS A 491 1.67 -4.51 27.30
C LYS A 491 2.34 -5.80 27.77
N GLY A 492 1.60 -6.88 27.89
CA GLY A 492 2.15 -8.20 28.27
C GLY A 492 3.17 -8.74 27.26
N ILE A 493 2.94 -8.47 25.97
CA ILE A 493 3.87 -8.86 24.89
C ILE A 493 5.16 -8.03 24.95
N SER A 494 5.06 -6.73 25.25
CA SER A 494 6.24 -5.84 25.35
C SER A 494 7.13 -6.12 26.55
N SER A 495 6.68 -6.97 27.47
CA SER A 495 7.38 -7.31 28.71
C SER A 495 8.04 -8.71 28.69
N CYS A 496 7.80 -9.47 27.64
CA CYS A 496 8.41 -10.77 27.36
C CYS A 496 9.50 -10.67 26.30
#